data_0ae6522269bafc6d3803a4a69153f751
#
_entry.id   0ae6522269bafc6d3803a4a69153f751
#
_cell.length_a   1.000
_cell.length_b   1.000
_cell.length_c   1.000
_cell.angle_alpha   90.00
_cell.angle_beta   90.00
_cell.angle_gamma   90.00
#
_symmetry.space_group_name_H-M   'P 1'
#
loop_
_entity.id
_entity.type
_entity.pdbx_description
1 polymer ?
#
loop_
_entity_poly.entity_id
_entity_poly.type
_entity_poly.pdbx_seq_one_letter_code
_entity_poly.pdbx_strand_id
1 'polypeptide(L)'
;MKMLWNNFKVAFAMYSKIPMPMADWNKENMKYTFCFFPFIGLVIGALSYLVGWAGGKFGFNPSFVSAVLVLVPVMVTGGIHVDGLLDTSDALSSWQERERRLEILKDSHAGAFAVITACAFFLIWYGAYSQLWTDRRALLIMALGFMVSRCCPE
;
A
#
# COMPACT_ATOMS: atom_id res chain seq x y z
N MET A 1 12.70 20.00 -16.40
CA MET A 1 11.35 20.01 -15.82
C MET A 1 10.41 18.97 -16.46
N LYS A 2 10.31 18.86 -17.79
CA LYS A 2 9.40 17.87 -18.45
C LYS A 2 9.72 16.40 -18.07
N MET A 3 11.00 16.03 -17.96
CA MET A 3 11.42 14.67 -17.59
C MET A 3 11.02 14.30 -16.16
N LEU A 4 11.26 15.18 -15.17
CA LEU A 4 10.86 14.95 -13.77
C LEU A 4 9.33 14.83 -13.62
N TRP A 5 8.57 15.66 -14.32
CA TRP A 5 7.12 15.57 -14.33
C TRP A 5 6.61 14.27 -14.95
N ASN A 6 7.29 13.79 -16.00
CA ASN A 6 6.93 12.51 -16.61
C ASN A 6 7.27 11.33 -15.69
N ASN A 7 8.42 11.34 -15.02
CA ASN A 7 8.79 10.33 -14.01
C ASN A 7 7.81 10.28 -12.85
N PHE A 8 7.34 11.43 -12.38
CA PHE A 8 6.28 11.52 -11.37
C PHE A 8 4.98 10.85 -11.86
N LYS A 9 4.53 11.17 -13.09
CA LYS A 9 3.34 10.54 -13.67
C LYS A 9 3.49 9.01 -13.79
N VAL A 10 4.65 8.54 -14.26
CA VAL A 10 4.94 7.10 -14.38
C VAL A 10 4.89 6.42 -13.01
N ALA A 11 5.50 7.02 -11.96
CA ALA A 11 5.45 6.47 -10.61
C ALA A 11 4.01 6.29 -10.11
N PHE A 12 3.20 7.34 -10.24
CA PHE A 12 1.81 7.29 -9.79
C PHE A 12 0.95 6.34 -10.64
N ALA A 13 1.17 6.28 -11.95
CA ALA A 13 0.48 5.34 -12.83
C ALA A 13 0.82 3.87 -12.55
N MET A 14 2.08 3.57 -12.16
CA MET A 14 2.51 2.21 -11.83
C MET A 14 2.03 1.73 -10.46
N TYR A 15 2.11 2.58 -9.44
CA TYR A 15 1.99 2.17 -8.04
C TYR A 15 0.77 2.75 -7.33
N SER A 16 -0.13 3.41 -8.07
CA SER A 16 -1.38 3.90 -7.51
C SER A 16 -2.53 3.80 -8.52
N LYS A 17 -3.76 3.80 -8.00
CA LYS A 17 -4.99 3.92 -8.80
C LYS A 17 -5.41 5.37 -9.06
N ILE A 18 -4.59 6.33 -8.65
CA ILE A 18 -4.85 7.75 -8.89
C ILE A 18 -4.77 8.02 -10.40
N PRO A 19 -5.84 8.57 -11.00
CA PRO A 19 -5.84 8.82 -12.44
C PRO A 19 -4.78 9.86 -12.79
N MET A 20 -3.84 9.48 -13.66
CA MET A 20 -2.77 10.34 -14.16
C MET A 20 -2.91 10.56 -15.66
N PRO A 21 -2.57 11.76 -16.16
CA PRO A 21 -2.47 12.00 -17.59
C PRO A 21 -1.50 11.01 -18.24
N MET A 22 -1.69 10.73 -19.54
CA MET A 22 -0.80 9.84 -20.29
C MET A 22 0.68 10.16 -20.01
N ALA A 23 1.42 9.14 -19.62
CA ALA A 23 2.86 9.21 -19.35
C ALA A 23 3.62 8.51 -20.49
N ASP A 24 4.78 9.07 -20.85
CA ASP A 24 5.66 8.46 -21.85
C ASP A 24 6.48 7.35 -21.18
N TRP A 25 6.25 6.12 -21.58
CA TRP A 25 6.91 4.93 -21.03
C TRP A 25 8.24 4.66 -21.75
N ASN A 26 9.29 5.36 -21.36
CA ASN A 26 10.64 5.17 -21.87
C ASN A 26 11.55 4.60 -20.78
N LYS A 27 12.53 3.77 -21.18
CA LYS A 27 13.49 3.17 -20.23
C LYS A 27 14.22 4.20 -19.36
N GLU A 28 14.49 5.39 -19.89
CA GLU A 28 15.11 6.50 -19.15
C GLU A 28 14.18 7.07 -18.08
N ASN A 29 12.88 7.17 -18.37
CA ASN A 29 11.88 7.67 -17.43
C ASN A 29 11.59 6.66 -16.30
N MET A 30 11.76 5.37 -16.53
CA MET A 30 11.59 4.33 -15.51
C MET A 30 12.74 4.34 -14.49
N LYS A 31 13.94 4.77 -14.85
CA LYS A 31 15.13 4.73 -13.99
C LYS A 31 14.98 5.57 -12.70
N TYR A 32 14.25 6.67 -12.77
CA TYR A 32 14.06 7.59 -11.63
C TYR A 32 12.67 7.53 -11.01
N THR A 33 11.84 6.57 -11.42
CA THR A 33 10.47 6.40 -10.93
C THR A 33 10.44 6.14 -9.42
N PHE A 34 11.39 5.37 -8.90
CA PHE A 34 11.52 5.07 -7.47
C PHE A 34 11.76 6.31 -6.60
N CYS A 35 12.38 7.37 -7.14
CA CYS A 35 12.56 8.62 -6.40
C CYS A 35 11.23 9.31 -6.04
N PHE A 36 10.17 9.00 -6.77
CA PHE A 36 8.84 9.55 -6.53
C PHE A 36 7.93 8.62 -5.70
N PHE A 37 8.40 7.43 -5.38
CA PHE A 37 7.66 6.45 -4.59
C PHE A 37 7.26 6.96 -3.19
N PRO A 38 8.11 7.71 -2.45
CA PRO A 38 7.73 8.32 -1.18
C PRO A 38 6.53 9.27 -1.25
N PHE A 39 6.31 9.92 -2.41
CA PHE A 39 5.16 10.81 -2.58
C PHE A 39 3.82 10.05 -2.59
N ILE A 40 3.79 8.81 -3.07
CA ILE A 40 2.61 7.95 -2.97
C ILE A 40 2.34 7.64 -1.49
N GLY A 41 3.39 7.36 -0.71
CA GLY A 41 3.29 7.20 0.74
C GLY A 41 2.76 8.45 1.44
N LEU A 42 3.21 9.63 1.01
CA LEU A 42 2.72 10.91 1.53
C LEU A 42 1.22 11.09 1.27
N VAL A 43 0.73 10.76 0.06
CA VAL A 43 -0.70 10.83 -0.27
C VAL A 43 -1.52 9.88 0.60
N ILE A 44 -1.06 8.63 0.76
CA ILE A 44 -1.72 7.64 1.63
C ILE A 44 -1.76 8.16 3.07
N GLY A 45 -0.62 8.64 3.58
CA GLY A 45 -0.51 9.18 4.93
C GLY A 45 -1.44 10.39 5.15
N ALA A 46 -1.47 11.34 4.22
CA ALA A 46 -2.34 12.50 4.28
C ALA A 46 -3.83 12.11 4.29
N LEU A 47 -4.24 11.18 3.43
CA LEU A 47 -5.61 10.67 3.40
C LEU A 47 -5.97 9.93 4.70
N SER A 48 -5.07 9.08 5.21
CA SER A 48 -5.28 8.36 6.47
C SER A 48 -5.41 9.33 7.64
N TYR A 49 -4.55 10.34 7.71
CA TYR A 49 -4.64 11.38 8.73
C TYR A 49 -5.96 12.17 8.64
N LEU A 50 -6.38 12.53 7.43
CA LEU A 50 -7.63 13.25 7.19
C LEU A 50 -8.85 12.42 7.62
N VAL A 51 -8.87 11.11 7.31
CA VAL A 51 -9.93 10.18 7.72
C VAL A 51 -10.01 10.07 9.24
N GLY A 52 -8.87 9.87 9.93
CA GLY A 52 -8.85 9.79 11.39
C GLY A 52 -9.25 11.10 12.05
N TRP A 53 -8.77 12.25 11.53
CA TRP A 53 -9.17 13.57 12.02
C TRP A 53 -10.68 13.81 11.84
N ALA A 54 -11.22 13.50 10.66
CA ALA A 54 -12.65 13.64 10.39
C ALA A 54 -13.48 12.69 11.27
N GLY A 55 -13.02 11.45 11.44
CA GLY A 55 -13.64 10.47 12.33
C GLY A 55 -13.80 10.98 13.75
N GLY A 56 -12.74 11.59 14.30
CA GLY A 56 -12.77 12.18 15.64
C GLY A 56 -13.61 13.46 15.69
N LYS A 57 -13.56 14.32 14.68
CA LYS A 57 -14.31 15.57 14.62
C LYS A 57 -15.82 15.36 14.52
N PHE A 58 -16.24 14.39 13.71
CA PHE A 58 -17.67 14.11 13.46
C PHE A 58 -18.26 13.02 14.36
N GLY A 59 -17.44 12.44 15.24
CA GLY A 59 -17.89 11.40 16.19
C GLY A 59 -18.31 10.11 15.53
N PHE A 60 -17.66 9.71 14.42
CA PHE A 60 -17.94 8.42 13.79
C PHE A 60 -17.59 7.25 14.71
N ASN A 61 -18.27 6.13 14.52
CA ASN A 61 -18.00 4.91 15.26
C ASN A 61 -16.52 4.49 15.09
N PRO A 62 -15.80 4.24 16.20
CA PRO A 62 -14.37 3.89 16.14
C PRO A 62 -14.05 2.70 15.25
N SER A 63 -14.89 1.66 15.28
CA SER A 63 -14.71 0.48 14.44
C SER A 63 -14.84 0.80 12.95
N PHE A 64 -15.76 1.70 12.59
CA PHE A 64 -15.93 2.15 11.21
C PHE A 64 -14.69 2.94 10.73
N VAL A 65 -14.22 3.88 11.54
CA VAL A 65 -13.03 4.68 11.20
C VAL A 65 -11.81 3.77 11.02
N SER A 66 -11.61 2.81 11.92
CA SER A 66 -10.51 1.83 11.82
C SER A 66 -10.59 1.00 10.54
N ALA A 67 -11.76 0.55 10.15
CA ALA A 67 -11.96 -0.18 8.90
C ALA A 67 -11.64 0.68 7.68
N VAL A 68 -12.09 1.94 7.66
CA VAL A 68 -11.77 2.87 6.57
C VAL A 68 -10.27 3.14 6.50
N LEU A 69 -9.59 3.33 7.64
CA LEU A 69 -8.13 3.54 7.69
C LEU A 69 -7.34 2.37 7.12
N VAL A 70 -7.78 1.13 7.33
CA VAL A 70 -7.19 -0.07 6.72
C VAL A 70 -7.38 -0.06 5.20
N LEU A 71 -8.54 0.40 4.72
CA LEU A 71 -8.86 0.39 3.29
C LEU A 71 -8.16 1.51 2.50
N VAL A 72 -7.84 2.66 3.13
CA VAL A 72 -7.21 3.80 2.45
C VAL A 72 -5.97 3.41 1.64
N PRO A 73 -4.94 2.76 2.20
CA PRO A 73 -3.76 2.39 1.42
C PRO A 73 -4.06 1.35 0.35
N VAL A 74 -4.99 0.43 0.59
CA VAL A 74 -5.40 -0.58 -0.41
C VAL A 74 -6.08 0.11 -1.60
N MET A 75 -6.98 1.05 -1.35
CA MET A 75 -7.68 1.78 -2.42
C MET A 75 -6.73 2.66 -3.22
N VAL A 76 -5.81 3.37 -2.55
CA VAL A 76 -4.85 4.25 -3.22
C VAL A 76 -3.87 3.46 -4.10
N THR A 77 -3.37 2.33 -3.62
CA THR A 77 -2.40 1.50 -4.36
C THR A 77 -3.05 0.49 -5.30
N GLY A 78 -4.36 0.30 -5.18
CA GLY A 78 -5.08 -0.76 -5.90
C GLY A 78 -4.72 -2.16 -5.41
N GLY A 79 -4.16 -2.28 -4.21
CA GLY A 79 -3.83 -3.57 -3.59
C GLY A 79 -2.49 -4.19 -3.99
N ILE A 80 -1.70 -3.55 -4.88
CA ILE A 80 -0.47 -4.15 -5.44
C ILE A 80 0.52 -4.66 -4.37
N HIS A 81 0.61 -3.98 -3.22
CA HIS A 81 1.50 -4.40 -2.14
C HIS A 81 0.93 -5.59 -1.35
N VAL A 82 -0.39 -5.63 -1.20
CA VAL A 82 -1.08 -6.76 -0.57
C VAL A 82 -1.00 -7.98 -1.48
N ASP A 83 -1.20 -7.80 -2.78
CA ASP A 83 -1.06 -8.84 -3.80
C ASP A 83 0.32 -9.51 -3.73
N GLY A 84 1.40 -8.72 -3.76
CA GLY A 84 2.76 -9.24 -3.59
C GLY A 84 2.99 -9.98 -2.26
N LEU A 85 2.38 -9.54 -1.16
CA LEU A 85 2.41 -10.25 0.12
C LEU A 85 1.73 -11.61 0.01
N LEU A 86 0.58 -11.68 -0.65
CA LEU A 86 -0.22 -12.89 -0.79
C LEU A 86 0.48 -13.92 -1.68
N ASP A 87 0.99 -13.49 -2.83
CA ASP A 87 1.75 -14.34 -3.76
C ASP A 87 3.01 -14.92 -3.07
N THR A 88 3.72 -14.06 -2.34
CA THR A 88 4.91 -14.49 -1.58
C THR A 88 4.53 -15.48 -0.48
N SER A 89 3.41 -15.29 0.20
CA SER A 89 2.93 -16.19 1.24
C SER A 89 2.60 -17.57 0.67
N ASP A 90 1.89 -17.63 -0.45
CA ASP A 90 1.60 -18.91 -1.12
C ASP A 90 2.86 -19.63 -1.58
N ALA A 91 3.78 -18.90 -2.21
CA ALA A 91 5.03 -19.49 -2.68
C ALA A 91 5.90 -20.05 -1.53
N LEU A 92 6.04 -19.32 -0.43
CA LEU A 92 6.83 -19.73 0.73
C LEU A 92 6.16 -20.88 1.48
N SER A 93 4.85 -20.84 1.64
CA SER A 93 4.10 -21.87 2.37
C SER A 93 3.90 -23.17 1.60
N SER A 94 4.23 -23.16 0.31
CA SER A 94 4.14 -24.37 -0.53
C SER A 94 5.17 -25.45 -0.19
N TRP A 95 6.25 -25.13 0.53
CA TRP A 95 7.38 -26.03 0.88
C TRP A 95 8.00 -26.71 -0.34
N GLN A 96 7.85 -26.11 -1.52
CA GLN A 96 8.38 -26.64 -2.78
C GLN A 96 9.82 -26.16 -3.04
N GLU A 97 10.47 -26.76 -4.02
CA GLU A 97 11.76 -26.34 -4.54
C GLU A 97 11.67 -24.94 -5.16
N ARG A 98 12.82 -24.28 -5.32
CA ARG A 98 12.90 -22.88 -5.77
C ARG A 98 12.20 -22.65 -7.11
N GLU A 99 12.40 -23.56 -8.05
CA GLU A 99 11.82 -23.49 -9.40
C GLU A 99 10.30 -23.50 -9.33
N ARG A 100 9.73 -24.40 -8.54
CA ARG A 100 8.29 -24.51 -8.36
C ARG A 100 7.68 -23.30 -7.62
N ARG A 101 8.41 -22.75 -6.63
CA ARG A 101 7.97 -21.51 -5.96
C ARG A 101 7.92 -20.32 -6.91
N LEU A 102 8.86 -20.22 -7.86
CA LEU A 102 8.85 -19.19 -8.90
C LEU A 102 7.69 -19.35 -9.90
N GLU A 103 7.23 -20.59 -10.12
CA GLU A 103 6.01 -20.84 -10.91
C GLU A 103 4.76 -20.39 -10.15
N ILE A 104 4.66 -20.71 -8.85
CA ILE A 104 3.55 -20.27 -7.98
C ILE A 104 3.47 -18.76 -7.94
N LEU A 105 4.59 -18.04 -7.82
CA LEU A 105 4.64 -16.56 -7.88
C LEU A 105 4.13 -15.95 -9.20
N LYS A 106 4.06 -16.74 -10.26
CA LYS A 106 3.54 -16.29 -11.58
C LYS A 106 2.08 -16.70 -11.81
N ASP A 107 1.55 -17.55 -10.94
CA ASP A 107 0.16 -17.98 -11.01
C ASP A 107 -0.75 -16.85 -10.52
N SER A 108 -1.77 -16.52 -11.30
CA SER A 108 -2.75 -15.50 -10.93
C SER A 108 -3.83 -16.01 -9.96
N HIS A 109 -3.78 -17.26 -9.54
CA HIS A 109 -4.74 -17.85 -8.60
C HIS A 109 -4.21 -17.75 -7.17
N ALA A 110 -5.01 -17.15 -6.29
CA ALA A 110 -4.69 -17.12 -4.87
C ALA A 110 -4.92 -18.51 -4.24
N GLY A 111 -3.90 -19.03 -3.58
CA GLY A 111 -3.98 -20.27 -2.83
C GLY A 111 -4.56 -20.09 -1.42
N ALA A 112 -4.69 -21.20 -0.70
CA ALA A 112 -5.24 -21.17 0.66
C ALA A 112 -4.40 -20.35 1.64
N PHE A 113 -3.08 -20.38 1.51
CA PHE A 113 -2.18 -19.62 2.38
C PHE A 113 -2.25 -18.12 2.13
N ALA A 114 -2.43 -17.68 0.88
CA ALA A 114 -2.74 -16.28 0.57
C ALA A 114 -3.98 -15.81 1.31
N VAL A 115 -5.07 -16.56 1.27
CA VAL A 115 -6.33 -16.22 1.97
C VAL A 115 -6.13 -16.13 3.49
N ILE A 116 -5.45 -17.11 4.09
CA ILE A 116 -5.15 -17.10 5.53
C ILE A 116 -4.30 -15.89 5.90
N THR A 117 -3.26 -15.60 5.11
CA THR A 117 -2.37 -14.45 5.31
C THR A 117 -3.13 -13.15 5.16
N ALA A 118 -4.01 -13.02 4.17
CA ALA A 118 -4.87 -11.84 4.00
C ALA A 118 -5.73 -11.59 5.23
N CYS A 119 -6.43 -12.63 5.70
CA CYS A 119 -7.29 -12.52 6.88
C CYS A 119 -6.48 -12.11 8.13
N ALA A 120 -5.36 -12.77 8.39
CA ALA A 120 -4.50 -12.47 9.53
C ALA A 120 -3.93 -11.04 9.44
N PHE A 121 -3.44 -10.63 8.27
CA PHE A 121 -2.89 -9.31 8.02
C PHE A 121 -3.93 -8.21 8.28
N PHE A 122 -5.11 -8.33 7.68
CA PHE A 122 -6.15 -7.31 7.85
C PHE A 122 -6.72 -7.26 9.25
N LEU A 123 -6.84 -8.39 9.95
CA LEU A 123 -7.29 -8.43 11.35
C LEU A 123 -6.28 -7.73 12.28
N ILE A 124 -4.99 -8.02 12.13
CA ILE A 124 -3.94 -7.39 12.93
C ILE A 124 -3.89 -5.89 12.62
N TRP A 125 -3.96 -5.53 11.36
CA TRP A 125 -3.91 -4.13 10.94
C TRP A 125 -5.12 -3.33 11.44
N TYR A 126 -6.31 -3.90 11.34
CA TYR A 126 -7.53 -3.34 11.93
C TYR A 126 -7.41 -3.20 13.46
N GLY A 127 -6.91 -4.23 14.14
CA GLY A 127 -6.68 -4.21 15.59
C GLY A 127 -5.73 -3.09 16.00
N ALA A 128 -4.62 -2.91 15.26
CA ALA A 128 -3.67 -1.83 15.51
C ALA A 128 -4.32 -0.45 15.33
N TYR A 129 -5.04 -0.23 14.23
CA TYR A 129 -5.73 1.03 14.02
C TYR A 129 -6.79 1.30 15.08
N SER A 130 -7.53 0.29 15.53
CA SER A 130 -8.57 0.46 16.56
C SER A 130 -8.05 1.03 17.89
N GLN A 131 -6.76 0.82 18.18
CA GLN A 131 -6.11 1.32 19.39
C GLN A 131 -5.44 2.68 19.17
N LEU A 132 -4.95 2.96 17.98
CA LEU A 132 -3.98 4.05 17.76
C LEU A 132 -4.61 5.31 17.14
N TRP A 133 -5.66 5.21 16.34
CA TRP A 133 -6.15 6.34 15.53
C TRP A 133 -6.75 7.49 16.35
N THR A 134 -7.21 7.23 17.58
CA THR A 134 -7.77 8.26 18.48
C THR A 134 -6.69 9.16 19.06
N ASP A 135 -5.45 8.69 19.18
CA ASP A 135 -4.30 9.51 19.54
C ASP A 135 -3.75 10.20 18.28
N ARG A 136 -3.84 11.53 18.27
CA ARG A 136 -3.36 12.35 17.15
C ARG A 136 -1.87 12.18 16.85
N ARG A 137 -1.05 11.92 17.88
CA ARG A 137 0.39 11.70 17.69
C ARG A 137 0.63 10.35 17.02
N ALA A 138 -0.02 9.30 17.52
CA ALA A 138 0.07 7.98 16.94
C ALA A 138 -0.42 7.98 15.49
N LEU A 139 -1.55 8.63 15.21
CA LEU A 139 -2.09 8.79 13.87
C LEU A 139 -1.12 9.51 12.92
N LEU A 140 -0.46 10.57 13.39
CA LEU A 140 0.54 11.28 12.61
C LEU A 140 1.78 10.41 12.32
N ILE A 141 2.27 9.68 13.32
CA ILE A 141 3.41 8.78 13.15
C ILE A 141 3.06 7.67 12.14
N MET A 142 1.88 7.09 12.22
CA MET A 142 1.41 6.08 11.26
C MET A 142 1.30 6.67 9.84
N ALA A 143 0.79 7.89 9.71
CA ALA A 143 0.70 8.58 8.44
C ALA A 143 2.08 8.84 7.80
N LEU A 144 3.05 9.28 8.60
CA LEU A 144 4.43 9.46 8.15
C LEU A 144 5.13 8.12 7.85
N GLY A 145 4.76 7.06 8.55
CA GLY A 145 5.26 5.70 8.32
C GLY A 145 5.04 5.22 6.88
N PHE A 146 3.94 5.61 6.24
CA PHE A 146 3.70 5.30 4.82
C PHE A 146 4.72 5.97 3.88
N MET A 147 5.17 7.17 4.20
CA MET A 147 6.21 7.84 3.42
C MET A 147 7.57 7.16 3.65
N VAL A 148 7.93 6.92 4.92
CA VAL A 148 9.23 6.33 5.31
C VAL A 148 9.38 4.92 4.74
N SER A 149 8.35 4.08 4.81
CA SER A 149 8.38 2.72 4.27
C SER A 149 8.64 2.64 2.76
N ARG A 150 8.46 3.74 2.05
CA ARG A 150 8.68 3.86 0.60
C ARG A 150 9.97 4.59 0.24
N CYS A 151 10.74 5.04 1.23
CA CYS A 151 12.08 5.59 1.04
C CYS A 151 13.14 4.51 0.87
N CYS A 152 12.87 3.29 1.36
CA CYS A 152 13.77 2.15 1.26
C CYS A 152 13.14 1.13 0.29
N PRO A 153 13.33 1.26 -1.02
CA PRO A 153 12.93 0.22 -1.97
C PRO A 153 13.81 -1.02 -1.72
N GLU A 154 13.18 -2.16 -1.55
CA GLU A 154 13.86 -3.46 -1.52
C GLU A 154 14.43 -3.84 -2.89
#